data_e9829306a137becd96996ed0766059cc
#
_entry.id   e9829306a137becd96996ed0766059cc
#
_cell.length_a   1.000
_cell.length_b   1.000
_cell.length_c   1.000
_cell.angle_alpha   90.00
_cell.angle_beta   90.00
_cell.angle_gamma   90.00
#
_symmetry.space_group_name_H-M   'P 1'
#
loop_
_entity.id
_entity.type
_entity.pdbx_description
1 polymer ?
#
loop_
_entity_poly.entity_id
_entity_poly.type
_entity_poly.pdbx_seq_one_letter_code
_entity_poly.pdbx_strand_id
1 'polypeptide(L)'
;MGSIRKKRGHYLGTEINETWWRRYYRDGYFARGTGEFWIDPAALHFRRYLTKTLLVIPFDDVLDVKVGKWHAGRWAGGAPVVKIVWKKSDARLSSGFVLSRNTRETDALIQEIRSHIQKAASPAQQAHATDTATRRG
;
A
#
# COMPACT_ATOMS: atom_id res chain seq x y z
N MET A 1 -2.87 24.20 -3.44
CA MET A 1 -2.76 22.78 -3.10
C MET A 1 -3.98 22.32 -2.32
N GLY A 2 -4.63 21.31 -2.79
CA GLY A 2 -5.81 20.79 -2.12
C GLY A 2 -5.45 20.02 -0.86
N SER A 3 -6.40 19.93 0.06
CA SER A 3 -6.25 19.10 1.24
C SER A 3 -6.28 17.63 0.85
N ILE A 4 -5.57 16.81 1.63
CA ILE A 4 -5.57 15.37 1.46
C ILE A 4 -6.95 14.84 1.88
N ARG A 5 -7.58 14.09 0.99
CA ARG A 5 -8.91 13.56 1.26
C ARG A 5 -8.80 12.22 1.95
N LYS A 6 -9.44 12.12 3.11
CA LYS A 6 -9.54 10.86 3.84
C LYS A 6 -10.81 10.13 3.43
N LYS A 7 -10.69 8.83 3.21
CA LYS A 7 -11.79 7.98 2.77
C LYS A 7 -11.91 6.79 3.71
N ARG A 8 -13.11 6.24 3.78
CA ARG A 8 -13.35 5.02 4.55
C ARG A 8 -12.80 3.81 3.80
N GLY A 9 -12.14 2.93 4.53
CA GLY A 9 -11.62 1.68 3.98
C GLY A 9 -11.59 0.60 5.03
N HIS A 10 -11.10 -0.57 4.63
CA HIS A 10 -11.01 -1.71 5.53
C HIS A 10 -9.63 -2.37 5.36
N TYR A 11 -8.99 -2.64 6.50
CA TYR A 11 -7.68 -3.29 6.52
C TYR A 11 -7.87 -4.76 6.86
N LEU A 12 -7.31 -5.64 6.03
CA LEU A 12 -7.48 -7.09 6.15
C LEU A 12 -6.31 -7.80 6.82
N GLY A 13 -5.26 -7.07 7.16
CA GLY A 13 -4.08 -7.65 7.79
C GLY A 13 -2.88 -7.67 6.86
N THR A 14 -1.75 -8.15 7.37
CA THR A 14 -0.49 -8.21 6.63
C THR A 14 0.09 -9.61 6.70
N GLU A 15 0.36 -10.17 5.52
CA GLU A 15 0.99 -11.48 5.37
C GLU A 15 2.50 -11.34 5.28
N ILE A 16 3.22 -12.37 5.71
CA ILE A 16 4.66 -12.46 5.53
C ILE A 16 4.92 -13.34 4.31
N ASN A 17 5.73 -12.86 3.36
CA ASN A 17 6.08 -13.57 2.13
C ASN A 17 4.84 -14.02 1.33
N GLU A 18 3.77 -13.22 1.39
CA GLU A 18 2.51 -13.51 0.69
C GLU A 18 1.90 -14.87 1.05
N THR A 19 2.15 -15.32 2.27
CA THR A 19 1.66 -16.59 2.77
C THR A 19 0.46 -16.33 3.68
N TRP A 20 -0.73 -16.78 3.29
CA TRP A 20 -1.98 -16.38 3.94
C TRP A 20 -2.06 -16.79 5.42
N TRP A 21 -1.32 -17.81 5.86
CA TRP A 21 -1.32 -18.26 7.26
C TRP A 21 -0.22 -17.62 8.11
N ARG A 22 0.67 -16.83 7.51
CA ARG A 22 1.74 -16.14 8.25
C ARG A 22 1.41 -14.67 8.34
N ARG A 23 1.19 -14.21 9.56
CA ARG A 23 0.77 -12.82 9.81
C ARG A 23 1.89 -12.04 10.46
N TYR A 24 2.00 -10.80 10.05
CA TYR A 24 2.91 -9.86 10.68
C TYR A 24 2.20 -9.21 11.86
N TYR A 25 2.76 -9.35 13.06
CA TYR A 25 2.10 -8.92 14.30
C TYR A 25 2.53 -7.53 14.76
N ARG A 26 3.70 -7.06 14.33
CA ARG A 26 4.30 -5.85 14.89
C ARG A 26 3.64 -4.60 14.37
N ASP A 27 3.80 -3.49 15.13
CA ASP A 27 3.41 -2.14 14.71
C ASP A 27 1.93 -2.01 14.33
N GLY A 28 1.08 -2.86 14.93
CA GLY A 28 -0.35 -2.80 14.69
C GLY A 28 -0.83 -3.48 13.41
N TYR A 29 0.07 -4.10 12.65
CA TYR A 29 -0.28 -4.70 11.35
C TYR A 29 -1.07 -5.99 11.44
N PHE A 30 -1.17 -6.59 12.63
CA PHE A 30 -1.93 -7.82 12.80
C PHE A 30 -3.43 -7.58 12.80
N ALA A 31 -3.89 -6.54 13.47
CA ALA A 31 -5.30 -6.33 13.72
C ALA A 31 -6.02 -5.76 12.50
N ARG A 32 -7.06 -6.43 12.08
CA ARG A 32 -7.94 -6.00 11.00
C ARG A 32 -8.93 -4.97 11.50
N GLY A 33 -9.55 -4.24 10.59
CA GLY A 33 -10.60 -3.32 10.98
C GLY A 33 -10.92 -2.27 9.96
N THR A 34 -12.06 -1.62 10.19
CA THR A 34 -12.51 -0.50 9.39
C THR A 34 -11.84 0.77 9.90
N GLY A 35 -11.53 1.66 9.00
CA GLY A 35 -10.93 2.93 9.33
C GLY A 35 -10.98 3.89 8.18
N GLU A 36 -10.09 4.85 8.20
CA GLU A 36 -9.95 5.79 7.11
C GLU A 36 -8.54 5.71 6.53
N PHE A 37 -8.42 5.99 5.26
CA PHE A 37 -7.14 6.01 4.60
C PHE A 37 -6.97 7.30 3.81
N TRP A 38 -5.73 7.66 3.57
CA TRP A 38 -5.41 8.76 2.67
C TRP A 38 -4.08 8.47 2.01
N ILE A 39 -3.91 9.07 0.85
CA ILE A 39 -2.72 8.88 0.04
C ILE A 39 -2.07 10.25 -0.13
N ASP A 40 -0.81 10.35 0.28
CA ASP A 40 -0.01 11.54 -0.02
C ASP A 40 1.15 11.11 -0.94
N PRO A 41 1.99 12.04 -1.41
CA PRO A 41 3.07 11.65 -2.33
C PRO A 41 4.09 10.69 -1.75
N ALA A 42 4.15 10.54 -0.43
CA ALA A 42 5.18 9.73 0.24
C ALA A 42 4.66 8.36 0.67
N ALA A 43 3.37 8.21 0.97
CA ALA A 43 2.90 7.00 1.62
C ALA A 43 1.39 6.81 1.51
N LEU A 44 0.96 5.56 1.69
CA LEU A 44 -0.42 5.23 2.01
C LEU A 44 -0.55 5.17 3.52
N HIS A 45 -1.56 5.87 4.05
CA HIS A 45 -1.83 5.92 5.48
C HIS A 45 -3.19 5.29 5.74
N PHE A 46 -3.28 4.53 6.83
CA PHE A 46 -4.56 3.93 7.26
C PHE A 46 -4.65 4.03 8.77
N ARG A 47 -5.77 4.58 9.27
CA ARG A 47 -6.03 4.68 10.72
C ARG A 47 -7.32 3.95 11.05
N ARG A 48 -7.23 2.94 11.91
CA ARG A 48 -8.41 2.22 12.39
C ARG A 48 -9.25 3.13 13.29
N TYR A 49 -10.57 3.01 13.17
CA TYR A 49 -11.47 3.87 13.94
C TYR A 49 -11.41 3.58 15.44
N LEU A 50 -11.47 2.30 15.83
CA LEU A 50 -11.56 1.96 17.24
C LEU A 50 -10.25 2.13 17.99
N THR A 51 -9.17 1.60 17.46
CA THR A 51 -7.87 1.65 18.14
C THR A 51 -7.09 2.90 17.79
N LYS A 52 -7.49 3.58 16.71
CA LYS A 52 -6.80 4.75 16.18
C LYS A 52 -5.35 4.49 15.83
N THR A 53 -4.98 3.22 15.70
CA THR A 53 -3.63 2.84 15.28
C THR A 53 -3.40 3.29 13.85
N LEU A 54 -2.30 3.98 13.62
CA LEU A 54 -1.92 4.47 12.29
C LEU A 54 -0.96 3.49 11.64
N LEU A 55 -1.32 3.04 10.45
CA LEU A 55 -0.45 2.23 9.60
C LEU A 55 0.06 3.10 8.47
N VAL A 56 1.35 3.05 8.20
CA VAL A 56 1.98 3.85 7.15
C VAL A 56 2.80 2.92 6.27
N ILE A 57 2.52 2.96 4.97
CA ILE A 57 3.30 2.19 4.00
C ILE A 57 3.99 3.19 3.07
N PRO A 58 5.29 3.44 3.28
CA PRO A 58 6.02 4.37 2.42
C PRO A 58 6.13 3.82 1.00
N PHE A 59 5.91 4.67 0.01
CA PHE A 59 5.97 4.25 -1.38
C PHE A 59 7.39 3.84 -1.80
N ASP A 60 8.40 4.36 -1.14
CA ASP A 60 9.79 3.94 -1.37
C ASP A 60 10.01 2.46 -1.07
N ASP A 61 9.20 1.91 -0.18
CA ASP A 61 9.35 0.52 0.26
C ASP A 61 8.44 -0.44 -0.51
N VAL A 62 7.58 0.06 -1.40
CA VAL A 62 6.62 -0.78 -2.11
C VAL A 62 7.30 -1.50 -3.27
N LEU A 63 7.08 -2.81 -3.33
CA LEU A 63 7.63 -3.68 -4.37
C LEU A 63 6.61 -3.96 -5.46
N ASP A 64 5.33 -4.05 -5.10
CA ASP A 64 4.28 -4.38 -6.05
C ASP A 64 2.92 -4.01 -5.50
N VAL A 65 1.95 -3.83 -6.39
CA VAL A 65 0.55 -3.61 -6.03
C VAL A 65 -0.29 -4.59 -6.84
N LYS A 66 -1.05 -5.43 -6.13
CA LYS A 66 -1.87 -6.47 -6.74
C LYS A 66 -3.32 -6.29 -6.35
N VAL A 67 -4.21 -6.89 -7.10
CA VAL A 67 -5.65 -6.90 -6.81
C VAL A 67 -6.13 -8.33 -6.77
N GLY A 68 -6.97 -8.65 -5.80
CA GLY A 68 -7.56 -9.97 -5.68
C GLY A 68 -8.86 -9.89 -4.89
N LYS A 69 -9.34 -11.02 -4.43
CA LYS A 69 -10.56 -11.10 -3.62
C LYS A 69 -10.31 -11.68 -2.23
N TRP A 70 -9.12 -12.23 -2.02
CA TRP A 70 -8.73 -12.85 -0.75
C TRP A 70 -7.45 -12.22 -0.25
N HIS A 71 -7.36 -12.06 1.06
CA HIS A 71 -6.11 -11.67 1.69
C HIS A 71 -6.07 -12.17 3.12
N ALA A 72 -4.95 -12.77 3.50
CA ALA A 72 -4.73 -13.26 4.85
C ALA A 72 -5.85 -14.20 5.30
N GLY A 73 -6.34 -15.04 4.38
CA GLY A 73 -7.40 -16.00 4.65
C GLY A 73 -8.80 -15.40 4.69
N ARG A 74 -8.96 -14.13 4.28
CA ARG A 74 -10.25 -13.44 4.38
C ARG A 74 -10.76 -12.99 3.01
N TRP A 75 -12.04 -13.30 2.76
CA TRP A 75 -12.76 -12.84 1.59
C TRP A 75 -13.52 -11.56 1.96
N ALA A 76 -13.50 -10.59 1.06
CA ALA A 76 -14.07 -9.28 1.35
C ALA A 76 -15.47 -9.10 0.77
N GLY A 77 -16.25 -10.18 0.68
CA GLY A 77 -17.63 -10.12 0.20
C GLY A 77 -17.75 -9.73 -1.26
N GLY A 78 -16.74 -10.06 -2.08
CA GLY A 78 -16.74 -9.70 -3.50
C GLY A 78 -16.13 -8.34 -3.80
N ALA A 79 -15.80 -7.55 -2.79
CA ALA A 79 -15.11 -6.27 -3.01
C ALA A 79 -13.66 -6.52 -3.47
N PRO A 80 -13.11 -5.65 -4.31
CA PRO A 80 -11.72 -5.80 -4.71
C PRO A 80 -10.78 -5.57 -3.53
N VAL A 81 -9.81 -6.45 -3.37
CA VAL A 81 -8.81 -6.35 -2.31
C VAL A 81 -7.51 -5.85 -2.94
N VAL A 82 -7.04 -4.71 -2.49
CA VAL A 82 -5.76 -4.15 -2.93
C VAL A 82 -4.67 -4.72 -2.02
N LYS A 83 -3.71 -5.39 -2.61
CA LYS A 83 -2.59 -5.98 -1.89
C LYS A 83 -1.34 -5.19 -2.19
N ILE A 84 -0.77 -4.59 -1.16
CA ILE A 84 0.46 -3.82 -1.30
C ILE A 84 1.59 -4.67 -0.77
N VAL A 85 2.47 -5.08 -1.67
CA VAL A 85 3.66 -5.86 -1.34
C VAL A 85 4.78 -4.87 -1.10
N TRP A 86 5.36 -4.92 0.09
CA TRP A 86 6.38 -3.95 0.48
C TRP A 86 7.40 -4.57 1.40
N LYS A 87 8.50 -3.89 1.58
CA LYS A 87 9.61 -4.39 2.39
C LYS A 87 9.75 -3.52 3.63
N LYS A 88 9.78 -4.19 4.79
CA LYS A 88 10.01 -3.53 6.06
C LYS A 88 11.12 -4.26 6.78
N SER A 89 12.23 -3.58 7.01
CA SER A 89 13.47 -4.22 7.49
C SER A 89 13.84 -5.34 6.51
N ASP A 90 13.99 -6.58 6.98
CA ASP A 90 14.32 -7.70 6.10
C ASP A 90 13.08 -8.51 5.69
N ALA A 91 11.90 -8.08 6.10
CA ALA A 91 10.68 -8.82 5.83
C ALA A 91 9.98 -8.31 4.56
N ARG A 92 9.53 -9.25 3.74
CA ARG A 92 8.65 -8.96 2.61
C ARG A 92 7.22 -9.12 3.11
N LEU A 93 6.45 -8.04 3.09
CA LEU A 93 5.10 -7.99 3.64
C LEU A 93 4.09 -7.76 2.53
N SER A 94 2.89 -8.27 2.73
CA SER A 94 1.76 -7.99 1.83
C SER A 94 0.58 -7.54 2.69
N SER A 95 0.21 -6.27 2.58
CA SER A 95 -0.87 -5.67 3.34
C SER A 95 -2.09 -5.54 2.46
N GLY A 96 -3.23 -6.03 2.93
CA GLY A 96 -4.47 -6.05 2.16
C GLY A 96 -5.46 -5.03 2.65
N PHE A 97 -6.09 -4.34 1.70
CA PHE A 97 -7.07 -3.29 1.98
C PHE A 97 -8.25 -3.40 1.03
N VAL A 98 -9.43 -3.08 1.54
CA VAL A 98 -10.55 -2.71 0.68
C VAL A 98 -10.60 -1.18 0.73
N LEU A 99 -10.16 -0.55 -0.34
CA LEU A 99 -10.13 0.91 -0.43
C LEU A 99 -11.46 1.46 -0.97
N SER A 100 -12.18 0.64 -1.70
CA SER A 100 -13.52 0.95 -2.20
C SER A 100 -14.20 -0.37 -2.57
N ARG A 101 -15.51 -0.40 -2.47
CA ARG A 101 -16.26 -1.56 -2.97
C ARG A 101 -16.55 -1.44 -4.46
N ASN A 102 -16.28 -0.29 -5.04
CA ASN A 102 -16.44 -0.01 -6.46
C ASN A 102 -15.15 -0.31 -7.20
N THR A 103 -15.21 -1.17 -8.21
CA THR A 103 -14.02 -1.60 -8.95
C THR A 103 -13.36 -0.43 -9.68
N ARG A 104 -14.15 0.45 -10.29
CA ARG A 104 -13.62 1.60 -11.02
C ARG A 104 -12.89 2.56 -10.10
N GLU A 105 -13.47 2.83 -8.93
CA GLU A 105 -12.82 3.69 -7.95
C GLU A 105 -11.54 3.04 -7.43
N THR A 106 -11.57 1.74 -7.19
CA THR A 106 -10.38 1.00 -6.76
C THR A 106 -9.28 1.08 -7.81
N ASP A 107 -9.61 0.92 -9.08
CA ASP A 107 -8.63 1.02 -10.15
C ASP A 107 -8.01 2.42 -10.21
N ALA A 108 -8.80 3.46 -10.02
CA ALA A 108 -8.31 4.83 -9.99
C ALA A 108 -7.34 5.04 -8.82
N LEU A 109 -7.68 4.50 -7.65
CA LEU A 109 -6.81 4.58 -6.47
C LEU A 109 -5.49 3.83 -6.68
N ILE A 110 -5.56 2.66 -7.33
CA ILE A 110 -4.36 1.90 -7.65
C ILE A 110 -3.47 2.68 -8.60
N GLN A 111 -4.05 3.33 -9.60
CA GLN A 111 -3.27 4.14 -10.53
C GLN A 111 -2.61 5.32 -9.81
N GLU A 112 -3.32 5.92 -8.87
CA GLU A 112 -2.76 6.99 -8.06
C GLU A 112 -1.58 6.48 -7.23
N ILE A 113 -1.73 5.34 -6.57
CA ILE A 113 -0.67 4.73 -5.77
C ILE A 113 0.53 4.42 -6.65
N ARG A 114 0.31 3.80 -7.80
CA ARG A 114 1.39 3.47 -8.73
C ARG A 114 2.11 4.71 -9.24
N SER A 115 1.36 5.78 -9.46
CA SER A 115 1.94 7.05 -9.88
C SER A 115 2.90 7.59 -8.82
N HIS A 116 2.52 7.53 -7.55
CA HIS A 116 3.38 7.98 -6.46
C HIS A 116 4.61 7.08 -6.30
N ILE A 117 4.44 5.76 -6.45
CA ILE A 117 5.55 4.82 -6.39
C ILE A 117 6.55 5.15 -7.49
N GLN A 118 6.07 5.39 -8.70
CA GLN A 118 6.91 5.72 -9.84
C GLN A 118 7.65 7.04 -9.63
N LYS A 119 6.96 8.04 -9.08
CA LYS A 119 7.58 9.33 -8.77
C LYS A 119 8.61 9.22 -7.66
N ALA A 120 8.35 8.40 -6.65
CA ALA A 120 9.30 8.18 -5.57
C ALA A 120 10.59 7.54 -6.07
N ALA A 121 10.48 6.61 -7.03
CA ALA A 121 11.62 5.96 -7.63
C ALA A 121 12.31 6.83 -8.68
N SER A 122 11.55 7.67 -9.41
CA SER A 122 12.04 8.46 -10.53
C SER A 122 13.27 9.32 -10.24
N PRO A 123 13.31 10.08 -9.15
CA PRO A 123 14.50 10.91 -8.90
C PRO A 123 15.79 10.08 -8.84
N ALA A 124 15.74 8.94 -8.17
CA ALA A 124 16.89 8.06 -8.09
C ALA A 124 17.23 7.45 -9.45
N GLN A 125 16.23 7.03 -10.20
CA GLN A 125 16.44 6.49 -11.54
C GLN A 125 16.95 7.55 -12.49
N GLN A 126 16.39 8.74 -12.45
CA GLN A 126 16.83 9.83 -13.28
C GLN A 126 18.25 10.26 -12.94
N ALA A 127 18.57 10.36 -11.67
CA ALA A 127 19.91 10.71 -11.23
C ALA A 127 20.92 9.67 -11.71
N HIS A 128 20.59 8.40 -11.60
CA HIS A 128 21.43 7.32 -12.05
C HIS A 128 21.62 7.36 -13.57
N ALA A 129 20.56 7.54 -14.32
CA ALA A 129 20.61 7.60 -15.77
C ALA A 129 21.41 8.82 -16.23
N THR A 130 21.17 9.97 -15.62
CA THR A 130 21.90 11.19 -15.96
C THR A 130 23.39 11.05 -15.67
N ASP A 131 23.72 10.51 -14.52
CA ASP A 131 25.10 10.29 -14.11
C ASP A 131 25.80 9.35 -15.08
N THR A 132 25.14 8.27 -15.46
CA THR A 132 25.67 7.31 -16.41
C THR A 132 25.88 7.96 -17.78
N ALA A 133 24.92 8.74 -18.25
CA ALA A 133 25.04 9.44 -19.53
C ALA A 133 26.17 10.45 -19.51
N THR A 134 26.30 11.16 -18.39
CA THR A 134 27.40 12.14 -18.24
C THR A 134 28.75 11.47 -18.29
N ARG A 135 28.90 10.34 -17.63
CA ARG A 135 30.17 9.61 -17.64
C ARG A 135 30.53 9.07 -19.01
N ARG A 136 29.53 8.65 -19.76
CA ARG A 136 29.78 8.15 -21.11
C ARG A 136 29.99 9.25 -22.14
N GLY A 137 29.33 10.34 -21.86
CA GLY A 137 29.38 11.49 -22.73
C GLY A 137 30.40 12.48 -22.27
#